data_bbb2d0c1a6e6df24fffa9b196e491bc5
#
_entry.id   bbb2d0c1a6e6df24fffa9b196e491bc5
#
_cell.length_a   1.000
_cell.length_b   1.000
_cell.length_c   1.000
_cell.angle_alpha   90.00
_cell.angle_beta   90.00
_cell.angle_gamma   90.00
#
_symmetry.space_group_name_H-M   'P 1'
#
loop_
_entity.id
_entity.type
_entity.pdbx_description
1 polymer ?
#
loop_
_entity_poly.entity_id
_entity_poly.type
_entity_poly.pdbx_seq_one_letter_code
_entity_poly.pdbx_strand_id
1 'polypeptide(L)'
;MTVLKRTFSTMLLAAVACAAAVASGAQQPDTSRPVVTASQFERWLTELSNWGRWGPDDELGAFNLVTPARRAAAAALVTEGFTVSLASDAQTRESLDNPCPIEWSMVRASRSSASDTVAYPCIHGPGTTHLDAFAHIFFDGKMWNGYDVADVVTMEDGATKNSILNMKDGIVTRGVLYDIPRLKGVPYLEPGTRIYVEDLEAWEEMAGVRVGPGDAFLVRWGRWARQDDIGPFDTGREAAGLDNA
;
A
#
# COMPACT_ATOMS: atom_id res chain seq x y z
N MET A 1 -41.61 25.47 71.68
CA MET A 1 -41.68 25.08 70.23
C MET A 1 -40.47 25.71 69.51
N THR A 2 -39.45 24.92 69.32
CA THR A 2 -38.16 25.42 68.83
C THR A 2 -37.97 24.96 67.37
N VAL A 3 -37.91 25.88 66.44
CA VAL A 3 -37.74 25.62 65.02
C VAL A 3 -36.24 25.47 64.68
N LEU A 4 -35.87 24.29 64.25
CA LEU A 4 -34.50 23.94 63.85
C LEU A 4 -34.24 24.37 62.38
N LYS A 5 -33.38 25.36 62.17
CA LYS A 5 -32.91 25.75 60.79
C LYS A 5 -31.84 24.80 60.35
N ARG A 6 -32.10 24.05 59.24
CA ARG A 6 -31.11 23.26 58.51
C ARG A 6 -30.48 24.15 57.44
N THR A 7 -29.20 24.41 57.58
CA THR A 7 -28.35 25.03 56.53
C THR A 7 -27.90 23.95 55.56
N PHE A 8 -28.29 24.07 54.27
CA PHE A 8 -27.73 23.28 53.17
C PHE A 8 -26.46 23.93 52.69
N SER A 9 -25.35 23.19 52.85
CA SER A 9 -24.06 23.57 52.28
C SER A 9 -23.95 22.97 50.87
N THR A 10 -24.03 23.80 49.85
CA THR A 10 -23.83 23.40 48.45
C THR A 10 -22.34 23.34 48.15
N MET A 11 -21.81 22.11 48.07
CA MET A 11 -20.47 21.86 47.52
C MET A 11 -20.54 21.96 45.98
N LEU A 12 -19.89 22.97 45.43
CA LEU A 12 -19.70 23.16 43.99
C LEU A 12 -18.51 22.29 43.55
N LEU A 13 -18.76 21.11 42.92
CA LEU A 13 -17.72 20.33 42.25
C LEU A 13 -17.39 21.00 40.91
N ALA A 14 -16.23 21.63 40.82
CA ALA A 14 -15.69 22.09 39.56
C ALA A 14 -15.02 20.87 38.84
N ALA A 15 -15.72 20.32 37.85
CA ALA A 15 -15.11 19.34 36.93
C ALA A 15 -14.24 20.10 35.89
N VAL A 16 -12.93 20.02 36.07
CA VAL A 16 -11.98 20.49 35.04
C VAL A 16 -11.92 19.39 33.96
N ALA A 17 -12.64 19.60 32.86
CA ALA A 17 -12.49 18.79 31.66
C ALA A 17 -11.20 19.25 30.94
N CYS A 18 -10.11 18.51 31.09
CA CYS A 18 -8.96 18.61 30.21
C CYS A 18 -9.33 18.03 28.83
N ALA A 19 -9.81 18.88 27.93
CA ALA A 19 -9.85 18.57 26.51
C ALA A 19 -8.42 18.59 25.97
N ALA A 20 -7.77 17.42 25.85
CA ALA A 20 -6.58 17.29 25.06
C ALA A 20 -6.99 17.47 23.59
N ALA A 21 -6.81 18.67 23.06
CA ALA A 21 -6.87 18.92 21.63
C ALA A 21 -5.67 18.18 21.00
N VAL A 22 -5.92 17.04 20.39
CA VAL A 22 -4.97 16.41 19.49
C VAL A 22 -4.90 17.36 18.28
N ALA A 23 -3.91 18.25 18.28
CA ALA A 23 -3.60 19.03 17.09
C ALA A 23 -3.12 18.04 16.02
N SER A 24 -3.97 17.74 15.05
CA SER A 24 -3.59 17.14 13.79
C SER A 24 -2.67 18.12 13.07
N GLY A 25 -1.40 18.13 13.45
CA GLY A 25 -0.38 18.90 12.77
C GLY A 25 -0.11 18.24 11.42
N ALA A 26 -0.55 18.85 10.33
CA ALA A 26 -0.05 18.48 9.02
C ALA A 26 1.49 18.44 9.11
N GLN A 27 2.07 17.28 8.86
CA GLN A 27 3.50 17.08 8.95
C GLN A 27 4.14 17.90 7.83
N GLN A 28 4.81 18.99 8.19
CA GLN A 28 5.47 19.85 7.22
C GLN A 28 6.56 19.04 6.50
N PRO A 29 6.78 19.29 5.19
CA PRO A 29 7.89 18.67 4.49
C PRO A 29 9.20 18.90 5.26
N ASP A 30 9.97 17.85 5.48
CA ASP A 30 11.28 17.99 6.12
C ASP A 30 12.24 18.74 5.20
N THR A 31 12.35 20.06 5.41
CA THR A 31 13.22 20.94 4.63
C THR A 31 14.69 20.80 5.02
N SER A 32 15.04 20.00 6.01
CA SER A 32 16.42 19.75 6.43
C SER A 32 17.15 18.77 5.49
N ARG A 33 16.40 17.99 4.67
CA ARG A 33 16.99 17.02 3.74
C ARG A 33 17.48 17.69 2.47
N PRO A 34 18.64 17.25 1.94
CA PRO A 34 19.10 17.69 0.64
C PRO A 34 18.06 17.39 -0.46
N VAL A 35 17.80 18.37 -1.31
CA VAL A 35 16.96 18.14 -2.50
C VAL A 35 17.74 17.25 -3.48
N VAL A 36 17.13 16.15 -3.89
CA VAL A 36 17.69 15.29 -4.94
C VAL A 36 17.75 16.07 -6.24
N THR A 37 18.93 16.22 -6.80
CA THR A 37 19.12 16.90 -8.08
C THR A 37 18.79 15.97 -9.25
N ALA A 38 18.42 16.55 -10.41
CA ALA A 38 18.18 15.75 -11.63
C ALA A 38 19.36 14.86 -11.98
N SER A 39 20.60 15.38 -11.88
CA SER A 39 21.80 14.60 -12.14
C SER A 39 22.04 13.45 -11.15
N GLN A 40 21.61 13.59 -9.92
CA GLN A 40 21.65 12.51 -8.93
C GLN A 40 20.62 11.43 -9.26
N PHE A 41 19.41 11.82 -9.61
CA PHE A 41 18.37 10.91 -10.05
C PHE A 41 18.80 10.12 -11.31
N GLU A 42 19.35 10.81 -12.31
CA GLU A 42 19.88 10.16 -13.52
C GLU A 42 20.97 9.13 -13.21
N ARG A 43 21.88 9.41 -12.27
CA ARG A 43 22.87 8.42 -11.84
C ARG A 43 22.23 7.20 -11.21
N TRP A 44 21.22 7.38 -10.37
CA TRP A 44 20.51 6.26 -9.71
C TRP A 44 19.79 5.34 -10.68
N LEU A 45 19.31 5.85 -11.82
CA LEU A 45 18.73 5.02 -12.88
C LEU A 45 19.72 3.97 -13.42
N THR A 46 21.02 4.23 -13.30
CA THR A 46 22.08 3.30 -13.70
C THR A 46 22.65 2.54 -12.51
N GLU A 47 23.00 3.23 -11.44
CA GLU A 47 23.69 2.66 -10.28
C GLU A 47 22.81 1.66 -9.50
N LEU A 48 21.48 1.91 -9.45
CA LEU A 48 20.51 1.06 -8.76
C LEU A 48 19.79 0.08 -9.70
N SER A 49 20.09 0.12 -11.00
CA SER A 49 19.45 -0.74 -11.99
C SER A 49 19.84 -2.20 -11.79
N ASN A 50 18.85 -3.08 -11.85
CA ASN A 50 19.02 -4.53 -11.91
C ASN A 50 18.86 -5.10 -13.34
N TRP A 51 18.75 -4.24 -14.35
CA TRP A 51 18.63 -4.70 -15.73
C TRP A 51 19.83 -5.57 -16.14
N GLY A 52 19.57 -6.64 -16.87
CA GLY A 52 20.58 -7.59 -17.27
C GLY A 52 21.10 -8.53 -16.18
N ARG A 53 20.73 -8.33 -14.93
CA ARG A 53 21.19 -9.16 -13.79
C ARG A 53 20.86 -10.65 -13.98
N TRP A 54 19.73 -10.97 -14.59
CA TRP A 54 19.27 -12.34 -14.87
C TRP A 54 19.28 -12.67 -16.37
N GLY A 55 20.01 -11.91 -17.16
CA GLY A 55 20.13 -12.05 -18.61
C GLY A 55 19.30 -11.04 -19.38
N PRO A 56 19.62 -10.89 -20.71
CA PRO A 56 18.99 -9.87 -21.54
C PRO A 56 17.50 -10.12 -21.82
N ASP A 57 17.05 -11.37 -21.72
CA ASP A 57 15.67 -11.77 -21.99
C ASP A 57 14.83 -11.94 -20.72
N ASP A 58 15.35 -11.49 -19.55
CA ASP A 58 14.64 -11.63 -18.28
C ASP A 58 13.39 -10.76 -18.23
N GLU A 59 12.29 -11.37 -17.83
CA GLU A 59 10.98 -10.74 -17.64
C GLU A 59 10.44 -10.89 -16.19
N LEU A 60 11.25 -11.48 -15.29
CA LEU A 60 10.84 -11.78 -13.90
C LEU A 60 11.46 -10.83 -12.88
N GLY A 61 12.57 -10.16 -13.20
CA GLY A 61 13.21 -9.24 -12.28
C GLY A 61 13.53 -9.86 -10.93
N ALA A 62 13.26 -9.14 -9.86
CA ALA A 62 13.49 -9.62 -8.49
C ALA A 62 12.71 -10.91 -8.14
N PHE A 63 11.67 -11.25 -8.90
CA PHE A 63 10.93 -12.50 -8.70
C PHE A 63 11.79 -13.76 -8.95
N ASN A 64 12.87 -13.64 -9.73
CA ASN A 64 13.90 -14.69 -9.85
C ASN A 64 14.48 -15.14 -8.49
N LEU A 65 14.41 -14.29 -7.48
CA LEU A 65 14.88 -14.60 -6.13
C LEU A 65 13.89 -15.46 -5.33
N VAL A 66 12.64 -15.61 -5.79
CA VAL A 66 11.62 -16.48 -5.20
C VAL A 66 11.82 -17.92 -5.68
N THR A 67 12.92 -18.53 -5.24
CA THR A 67 13.31 -19.88 -5.60
C THR A 67 12.42 -20.94 -4.93
N PRO A 68 12.43 -22.22 -5.40
CA PRO A 68 11.76 -23.31 -4.70
C PRO A 68 12.15 -23.43 -3.23
N ALA A 69 13.42 -23.24 -2.89
CA ALA A 69 13.89 -23.24 -1.51
C ALA A 69 13.28 -22.10 -0.68
N ARG A 70 13.13 -20.91 -1.25
CA ARG A 70 12.46 -19.77 -0.60
C ARG A 70 10.98 -20.02 -0.38
N ARG A 71 10.29 -20.63 -1.35
CA ARG A 71 8.88 -21.03 -1.21
C ARG A 71 8.70 -22.04 -0.09
N ALA A 72 9.55 -23.06 -0.02
CA ALA A 72 9.53 -24.06 1.05
C ALA A 72 9.79 -23.43 2.42
N ALA A 73 10.78 -22.54 2.52
CA ALA A 73 11.08 -21.80 3.73
C ALA A 73 9.92 -20.88 4.17
N ALA A 74 9.26 -20.20 3.23
CA ALA A 74 8.09 -19.38 3.51
C ALA A 74 6.92 -20.22 4.04
N ALA A 75 6.63 -21.37 3.42
CA ALA A 75 5.60 -22.28 3.88
C ALA A 75 5.85 -22.81 5.31
N ALA A 76 7.12 -23.01 5.68
CA ALA A 76 7.50 -23.45 7.04
C ALA A 76 7.27 -22.38 8.13
N LEU A 77 7.00 -21.12 7.77
CA LEU A 77 6.64 -20.06 8.73
C LEU A 77 5.18 -20.18 9.21
N VAL A 78 4.36 -20.97 8.54
CA VAL A 78 2.95 -21.19 8.95
C VAL A 78 2.93 -22.14 10.15
N THR A 79 2.81 -21.58 11.35
CA THR A 79 2.79 -22.34 12.62
C THR A 79 1.41 -22.40 13.25
N GLU A 80 0.59 -21.38 13.04
CA GLU A 80 -0.74 -21.26 13.67
C GLU A 80 -1.90 -21.54 12.70
N GLY A 81 -1.65 -21.52 11.38
CA GLY A 81 -2.61 -21.96 10.35
C GLY A 81 -3.77 -20.98 10.08
N PHE A 82 -3.74 -19.76 10.58
CA PHE A 82 -4.72 -18.74 10.20
C PHE A 82 -4.24 -17.90 9.01
N THR A 83 -5.19 -17.29 8.31
CA THR A 83 -4.92 -16.41 7.16
C THR A 83 -5.43 -15.00 7.43
N VAL A 84 -4.74 -14.01 6.87
CA VAL A 84 -5.15 -12.60 6.88
C VAL A 84 -5.20 -12.13 5.45
N SER A 85 -6.37 -11.65 5.00
CA SER A 85 -6.48 -10.99 3.70
C SER A 85 -5.91 -9.59 3.79
N LEU A 86 -5.05 -9.23 2.84
CA LEU A 86 -4.57 -7.86 2.63
C LEU A 86 -5.34 -7.17 1.49
N ALA A 87 -6.26 -7.89 0.83
CA ALA A 87 -7.12 -7.29 -0.17
C ALA A 87 -8.22 -6.45 0.50
N SER A 88 -8.52 -5.29 -0.09
CA SER A 88 -9.73 -4.55 0.25
C SER A 88 -10.97 -5.26 -0.30
N ASP A 89 -12.11 -5.04 0.32
CA ASP A 89 -13.39 -5.46 -0.22
C ASP A 89 -13.64 -4.79 -1.58
N ALA A 90 -14.29 -5.53 -2.48
CA ALA A 90 -14.64 -5.01 -3.80
C ALA A 90 -15.60 -3.82 -3.68
N GLN A 91 -15.17 -2.66 -4.11
CA GLN A 91 -15.95 -1.44 -4.03
C GLN A 91 -16.82 -1.27 -5.28
N THR A 92 -18.14 -1.36 -5.10
CA THR A 92 -19.14 -1.26 -6.18
C THR A 92 -19.80 0.11 -6.28
N ARG A 93 -19.37 1.09 -5.48
CA ARG A 93 -19.89 2.46 -5.48
C ARG A 93 -18.81 3.44 -5.92
N GLU A 94 -19.24 4.38 -6.75
CA GLU A 94 -18.39 5.51 -7.12
C GLU A 94 -18.15 6.44 -5.92
N SER A 95 -16.90 6.88 -5.77
CA SER A 95 -16.46 7.82 -4.75
C SER A 95 -15.18 8.53 -5.22
N LEU A 96 -14.67 9.52 -4.46
CA LEU A 96 -13.44 10.24 -4.79
C LEU A 96 -12.23 9.31 -4.90
N ASP A 97 -12.18 8.28 -4.07
CA ASP A 97 -11.12 7.28 -4.05
C ASP A 97 -11.46 6.01 -4.86
N ASN A 98 -12.63 5.96 -5.48
CA ASN A 98 -13.07 4.89 -6.38
C ASN A 98 -13.89 5.46 -7.56
N PRO A 99 -13.28 6.23 -8.46
CA PRO A 99 -13.98 6.86 -9.58
C PRO A 99 -14.44 5.87 -10.66
N CYS A 100 -13.98 4.63 -10.61
CA CYS A 100 -14.30 3.58 -11.57
C CYS A 100 -14.55 2.27 -10.81
N PRO A 101 -15.76 2.11 -10.22
CA PRO A 101 -16.08 0.98 -9.36
C PRO A 101 -16.16 -0.34 -10.12
N ILE A 102 -16.04 -1.44 -9.37
CA ILE A 102 -16.36 -2.77 -9.85
C ILE A 102 -17.87 -2.85 -10.12
N GLU A 103 -18.24 -3.36 -11.28
CA GLU A 103 -19.62 -3.60 -11.64
C GLU A 103 -20.02 -5.02 -11.27
N TRP A 104 -21.01 -5.17 -10.43
CA TRP A 104 -21.57 -6.45 -10.02
C TRP A 104 -23.07 -6.47 -10.22
N SER A 105 -23.60 -7.56 -10.79
CA SER A 105 -25.03 -7.76 -10.93
C SER A 105 -25.43 -9.24 -10.87
N MET A 106 -26.61 -9.49 -10.30
CA MET A 106 -27.25 -10.79 -10.37
C MET A 106 -27.82 -11.03 -11.77
N VAL A 107 -27.46 -12.16 -12.39
CA VAL A 107 -28.01 -12.58 -13.68
C VAL A 107 -29.24 -13.48 -13.47
N ARG A 108 -29.21 -14.33 -12.45
CA ARG A 108 -30.29 -15.23 -12.11
C ARG A 108 -30.33 -15.50 -10.61
N ALA A 109 -31.55 -15.56 -10.07
CA ALA A 109 -31.81 -16.09 -8.75
C ALA A 109 -33.04 -16.99 -8.78
N SER A 110 -32.95 -18.21 -8.25
CA SER A 110 -34.03 -19.21 -8.16
C SER A 110 -33.90 -19.98 -6.87
N ARG A 111 -34.84 -20.92 -6.62
CA ARG A 111 -34.77 -21.78 -5.42
C ARG A 111 -33.58 -22.77 -5.46
N SER A 112 -33.05 -23.09 -6.65
CA SER A 112 -32.02 -24.11 -6.82
C SER A 112 -30.64 -23.54 -7.15
N SER A 113 -30.55 -22.29 -7.61
CA SER A 113 -29.28 -21.70 -8.03
C SER A 113 -29.38 -20.17 -8.15
N ALA A 114 -28.23 -19.52 -7.99
CA ALA A 114 -28.01 -18.13 -8.33
C ALA A 114 -26.75 -18.00 -9.20
N SER A 115 -26.70 -16.96 -10.02
CA SER A 115 -25.50 -16.60 -10.78
C SER A 115 -25.43 -15.08 -10.92
N ASP A 116 -24.23 -14.56 -10.98
CA ASP A 116 -23.89 -13.16 -11.08
C ASP A 116 -22.81 -12.92 -12.13
N THR A 117 -22.59 -11.66 -12.43
CA THR A 117 -21.49 -11.18 -13.26
C THR A 117 -20.68 -10.14 -12.48
N VAL A 118 -19.38 -10.12 -12.75
CA VAL A 118 -18.47 -9.11 -12.23
C VAL A 118 -17.65 -8.56 -13.40
N ALA A 119 -17.57 -7.25 -13.51
CA ALA A 119 -16.66 -6.58 -14.42
C ALA A 119 -15.72 -5.63 -13.66
N TYR A 120 -14.51 -5.52 -14.14
CA TYR A 120 -13.48 -4.62 -13.64
C TYR A 120 -13.16 -3.58 -14.71
N PRO A 121 -13.94 -2.49 -14.84
CA PRO A 121 -13.72 -1.51 -15.88
C PRO A 121 -12.35 -0.82 -15.78
N CYS A 122 -11.86 -0.64 -14.56
CA CYS A 122 -10.58 0.00 -14.27
C CYS A 122 -9.79 -0.82 -13.24
N ILE A 123 -9.09 -1.87 -13.69
CA ILE A 123 -8.34 -2.73 -12.78
C ILE A 123 -7.24 -1.97 -12.04
N HIS A 124 -6.61 -0.98 -12.67
CA HIS A 124 -5.56 -0.13 -12.07
C HIS A 124 -6.13 1.04 -11.24
N GLY A 125 -7.40 0.95 -10.85
CA GLY A 125 -8.03 1.96 -10.00
C GLY A 125 -7.57 1.89 -8.53
N PRO A 126 -7.58 3.02 -7.83
CA PRO A 126 -7.15 3.08 -6.43
C PRO A 126 -8.07 2.31 -5.47
N GLY A 127 -9.31 2.02 -5.87
CA GLY A 127 -10.29 1.25 -5.10
C GLY A 127 -10.18 -0.26 -5.24
N THR A 128 -9.32 -0.76 -6.14
CA THR A 128 -9.21 -2.19 -6.45
C THR A 128 -7.85 -2.73 -6.03
N THR A 129 -7.82 -3.78 -5.20
CA THR A 129 -6.59 -4.50 -4.90
C THR A 129 -6.18 -5.32 -6.12
N HIS A 130 -4.99 -5.06 -6.66
CA HIS A 130 -4.48 -5.70 -7.86
C HIS A 130 -2.96 -5.84 -7.82
N LEU A 131 -2.41 -6.57 -8.77
CA LEU A 131 -0.97 -6.72 -9.00
C LEU A 131 -0.62 -6.20 -10.39
N ASP A 132 0.27 -5.23 -10.45
CA ASP A 132 0.79 -4.69 -11.70
C ASP A 132 1.93 -5.56 -12.27
N ALA A 133 1.95 -5.68 -13.59
CA ALA A 133 3.06 -6.24 -14.31
C ALA A 133 4.15 -5.19 -14.56
N PHE A 134 5.37 -5.61 -14.92
CA PHE A 134 6.41 -4.70 -15.40
C PHE A 134 6.05 -3.98 -16.71
N ALA A 135 5.01 -4.45 -17.40
CA ALA A 135 4.44 -3.81 -18.58
C ALA A 135 3.40 -2.72 -18.27
N HIS A 136 3.31 -2.22 -17.01
CA HIS A 136 2.33 -1.20 -16.63
C HIS A 136 2.92 0.22 -16.61
N ILE A 137 4.11 0.40 -16.04
CA ILE A 137 4.75 1.72 -15.91
C ILE A 137 6.06 1.74 -16.69
N PHE A 138 6.28 2.83 -17.43
CA PHE A 138 7.43 3.01 -18.30
C PHE A 138 8.21 4.27 -17.93
N PHE A 139 9.50 4.23 -18.17
CA PHE A 139 10.37 5.39 -18.06
C PHE A 139 11.17 5.56 -19.36
N ASP A 140 11.09 6.75 -19.96
CA ASP A 140 11.75 7.10 -21.23
C ASP A 140 11.50 6.06 -22.36
N GLY A 141 10.24 5.62 -22.50
CA GLY A 141 9.82 4.63 -23.48
C GLY A 141 10.35 3.21 -23.25
N LYS A 142 10.93 2.94 -22.09
CA LYS A 142 11.46 1.63 -21.70
C LYS A 142 10.70 1.05 -20.52
N MET A 143 10.52 -0.26 -20.53
CA MET A 143 10.05 -1.05 -19.39
C MET A 143 11.18 -1.89 -18.81
N TRP A 144 10.86 -2.73 -17.83
CA TRP A 144 11.82 -3.63 -17.20
C TRP A 144 12.74 -4.29 -18.23
N ASN A 145 14.04 -4.35 -17.89
CA ASN A 145 15.12 -4.94 -18.66
C ASN A 145 15.39 -4.26 -20.03
N GLY A 146 14.91 -3.02 -20.21
CA GLY A 146 15.24 -2.19 -21.37
C GLY A 146 14.41 -2.46 -22.63
N TYR A 147 13.36 -3.28 -22.56
CA TYR A 147 12.46 -3.47 -23.69
C TYR A 147 11.83 -2.14 -24.11
N ASP A 148 11.85 -1.86 -25.41
CA ASP A 148 11.17 -0.69 -25.97
C ASP A 148 9.66 -0.91 -26.01
N VAL A 149 8.91 0.02 -25.43
CA VAL A 149 7.44 -0.08 -25.37
C VAL A 149 6.83 -0.15 -26.76
N ALA A 150 7.38 0.63 -27.72
CA ALA A 150 6.86 0.68 -29.08
C ALA A 150 7.00 -0.66 -29.82
N ASP A 151 7.96 -1.50 -29.43
CA ASP A 151 8.20 -2.79 -30.07
C ASP A 151 7.35 -3.91 -29.47
N VAL A 152 6.90 -3.78 -28.21
CA VAL A 152 6.34 -4.91 -27.45
C VAL A 152 4.96 -4.67 -26.83
N VAL A 153 4.39 -3.46 -26.99
CA VAL A 153 3.04 -3.15 -26.51
C VAL A 153 2.20 -2.62 -27.67
N THR A 154 1.11 -3.31 -27.97
CA THR A 154 0.14 -2.89 -28.99
C THR A 154 -1.27 -2.87 -28.44
N MET A 155 -2.16 -2.15 -29.12
CA MET A 155 -3.59 -2.16 -28.77
C MET A 155 -4.26 -3.50 -29.11
N GLU A 156 -3.69 -4.26 -30.04
CA GLU A 156 -4.23 -5.55 -30.50
C GLU A 156 -3.80 -6.70 -29.57
N ASP A 157 -2.49 -6.81 -29.31
CA ASP A 157 -1.91 -7.94 -28.57
C ASP A 157 -1.68 -7.64 -27.10
N GLY A 158 -1.78 -6.37 -26.67
CA GLY A 158 -1.35 -5.91 -25.36
C GLY A 158 0.17 -5.96 -25.22
N ALA A 159 0.66 -6.32 -24.04
CA ALA A 159 2.09 -6.46 -23.78
C ALA A 159 2.58 -7.88 -24.09
N THR A 160 3.43 -8.01 -25.10
CA THR A 160 4.07 -9.29 -25.48
C THR A 160 5.30 -9.63 -24.65
N LYS A 161 5.81 -8.67 -23.88
CA LYS A 161 6.91 -8.79 -22.92
C LYS A 161 6.48 -8.26 -21.55
N ASN A 162 7.12 -8.74 -20.50
CA ASN A 162 6.89 -8.29 -19.12
C ASN A 162 5.43 -8.42 -18.63
N SER A 163 4.65 -9.33 -19.24
CA SER A 163 3.25 -9.56 -18.92
C SER A 163 3.07 -10.17 -17.52
N ILE A 164 1.92 -9.90 -16.89
CA ILE A 164 1.52 -10.54 -15.62
C ILE A 164 1.42 -12.06 -15.73
N LEU A 165 1.28 -12.62 -16.93
CA LEU A 165 1.28 -14.07 -17.17
C LEU A 165 2.58 -14.75 -16.72
N ASN A 166 3.68 -14.02 -16.61
CA ASN A 166 4.93 -14.52 -16.07
C ASN A 166 4.80 -14.94 -14.59
N MET A 167 3.77 -14.44 -13.89
CA MET A 167 3.46 -14.78 -12.49
C MET A 167 2.32 -15.80 -12.35
N LYS A 168 1.89 -16.46 -13.43
CA LYS A 168 0.73 -17.40 -13.47
C LYS A 168 0.83 -18.56 -12.48
N ASP A 169 2.05 -18.97 -12.11
CA ASP A 169 2.29 -20.03 -11.13
C ASP A 169 2.12 -19.55 -9.67
N GLY A 170 1.74 -18.28 -9.50
CA GLY A 170 1.52 -17.66 -8.21
C GLY A 170 2.80 -17.20 -7.50
N ILE A 171 2.61 -16.35 -6.50
CA ILE A 171 3.68 -15.79 -5.67
C ILE A 171 3.55 -16.37 -4.27
N VAL A 172 4.49 -17.22 -3.87
CA VAL A 172 4.56 -17.80 -2.51
C VAL A 172 5.92 -17.43 -1.94
N THR A 173 5.94 -16.52 -0.98
CA THR A 173 7.18 -16.08 -0.32
C THR A 173 6.88 -15.49 1.07
N ARG A 174 7.91 -15.20 1.85
CA ARG A 174 7.77 -14.47 3.10
C ARG A 174 7.42 -13.02 2.81
N GLY A 175 6.34 -12.49 3.43
CA GLY A 175 6.03 -11.07 3.46
C GLY A 175 6.65 -10.42 4.71
N VAL A 176 7.25 -9.24 4.55
CA VAL A 176 7.75 -8.41 5.66
C VAL A 176 7.00 -7.08 5.63
N LEU A 177 6.19 -6.84 6.67
CA LEU A 177 5.38 -5.64 6.79
C LEU A 177 6.16 -4.53 7.51
N TYR A 178 6.22 -3.38 6.88
CA TYR A 178 6.73 -2.12 7.43
C TYR A 178 5.53 -1.22 7.77
N ASP A 179 5.15 -1.19 9.05
CA ASP A 179 4.02 -0.41 9.56
C ASP A 179 4.49 0.96 10.03
N ILE A 180 4.62 1.90 9.11
CA ILE A 180 5.18 3.22 9.39
C ILE A 180 4.28 4.07 10.32
N PRO A 181 2.94 4.07 10.20
CA PRO A 181 2.09 4.71 11.20
C PRO A 181 2.36 4.21 12.62
N ARG A 182 2.53 2.91 12.81
CA ARG A 182 2.84 2.34 14.11
C ARG A 182 4.21 2.79 14.63
N LEU A 183 5.22 2.86 13.77
CA LEU A 183 6.54 3.43 14.13
C LEU A 183 6.40 4.86 14.63
N LYS A 184 5.56 5.67 13.96
CA LYS A 184 5.36 7.09 14.28
C LYS A 184 4.30 7.33 15.37
N GLY A 185 3.65 6.28 15.88
CA GLY A 185 2.62 6.39 16.93
C GLY A 185 1.32 7.09 16.47
N VAL A 186 0.97 6.99 15.17
CA VAL A 186 -0.22 7.59 14.58
C VAL A 186 -1.09 6.53 13.89
N PRO A 187 -2.39 6.75 13.69
CA PRO A 187 -3.26 5.78 13.00
C PRO A 187 -2.96 5.67 11.50
N TYR A 188 -2.55 6.77 10.88
CA TYR A 188 -2.20 6.89 9.46
C TYR A 188 -1.22 8.05 9.24
N LEU A 189 -0.57 8.08 8.08
CA LEU A 189 0.27 9.19 7.66
C LEU A 189 -0.57 10.25 6.93
N GLU A 190 -0.32 11.53 7.23
CA GLU A 190 -0.97 12.64 6.55
C GLU A 190 -0.47 12.77 5.09
N PRO A 191 -1.29 13.33 4.17
CA PRO A 191 -0.90 13.59 2.80
C PRO A 191 0.43 14.35 2.70
N GLY A 192 1.26 13.93 1.74
CA GLY A 192 2.58 14.51 1.53
C GLY A 192 3.66 14.04 2.51
N THR A 193 3.31 13.21 3.50
CA THR A 193 4.31 12.55 4.35
C THR A 193 5.13 11.58 3.51
N ARG A 194 6.44 11.76 3.53
CA ARG A 194 7.40 10.90 2.85
C ARG A 194 7.98 9.87 3.82
N ILE A 195 8.14 8.66 3.35
CA ILE A 195 8.78 7.56 4.06
C ILE A 195 10.19 7.42 3.50
N TYR A 196 11.17 7.61 4.35
CA TYR A 196 12.58 7.57 3.99
C TYR A 196 13.24 6.27 4.43
N VAL A 197 14.46 6.02 3.97
CA VAL A 197 15.25 4.83 4.33
C VAL A 197 15.41 4.73 5.85
N GLU A 198 15.61 5.84 6.54
CA GLU A 198 15.76 5.88 8.00
C GLU A 198 14.47 5.47 8.73
N ASP A 199 13.29 5.73 8.17
CA ASP A 199 12.03 5.22 8.72
C ASP A 199 11.94 3.70 8.58
N LEU A 200 12.43 3.16 7.44
CA LEU A 200 12.47 1.72 7.21
C LEU A 200 13.46 1.03 8.17
N GLU A 201 14.65 1.58 8.33
CA GLU A 201 15.67 1.06 9.25
C GLU A 201 15.20 1.13 10.71
N ALA A 202 14.57 2.22 11.12
CA ALA A 202 13.99 2.36 12.46
C ALA A 202 12.85 1.34 12.70
N TRP A 203 12.05 1.03 11.68
CA TRP A 203 11.06 -0.04 11.77
C TRP A 203 11.71 -1.40 11.93
N GLU A 204 12.75 -1.72 11.16
CA GLU A 204 13.50 -2.97 11.27
C GLU A 204 14.06 -3.18 12.68
N GLU A 205 14.62 -2.13 13.28
CA GLU A 205 15.12 -2.15 14.66
C GLU A 205 13.97 -2.38 15.66
N MET A 206 12.88 -1.62 15.53
CA MET A 206 11.74 -1.71 16.45
C MET A 206 11.02 -3.06 16.36
N ALA A 207 10.83 -3.58 15.17
CA ALA A 207 10.07 -4.81 14.91
C ALA A 207 10.92 -6.09 14.99
N GLY A 208 12.24 -5.97 14.98
CA GLY A 208 13.16 -7.10 14.97
C GLY A 208 13.10 -7.93 13.68
N VAL A 209 12.69 -7.33 12.57
CA VAL A 209 12.56 -8.00 11.25
C VAL A 209 13.25 -7.18 10.18
N ARG A 210 13.73 -7.86 9.16
CA ARG A 210 14.35 -7.25 7.99
C ARG A 210 13.94 -7.96 6.72
N VAL A 211 13.67 -7.19 5.65
CA VAL A 211 13.45 -7.73 4.32
C VAL A 211 14.76 -8.31 3.77
N GLY A 212 14.65 -9.42 3.06
CA GLY A 212 15.78 -10.09 2.43
C GLY A 212 15.48 -10.51 0.99
N PRO A 213 16.49 -11.02 0.26
CA PRO A 213 16.31 -11.45 -1.12
C PRO A 213 15.17 -12.46 -1.27
N GLY A 214 14.21 -12.17 -2.17
CA GLY A 214 13.06 -13.01 -2.44
C GLY A 214 11.88 -12.84 -1.49
N ASP A 215 11.96 -11.95 -0.50
CA ASP A 215 10.81 -11.57 0.33
C ASP A 215 9.91 -10.58 -0.41
N ALA A 216 8.64 -10.52 -0.03
CA ALA A 216 7.74 -9.45 -0.41
C ALA A 216 7.84 -8.30 0.60
N PHE A 217 8.25 -7.13 0.12
CA PHE A 217 8.31 -5.89 0.89
C PHE A 217 6.93 -5.23 0.90
N LEU A 218 6.32 -5.11 2.07
CA LEU A 218 4.98 -4.56 2.27
C LEU A 218 5.07 -3.30 3.12
N VAL A 219 4.61 -2.16 2.60
CA VAL A 219 4.61 -0.89 3.35
C VAL A 219 3.18 -0.46 3.62
N ARG A 220 2.88 -0.23 4.90
CA ARG A 220 1.62 0.34 5.34
C ARG A 220 1.82 1.82 5.66
N TRP A 221 0.98 2.69 5.11
CA TRP A 221 0.90 4.11 5.49
C TRP A 221 -0.47 4.54 6.04
N GLY A 222 -1.42 3.59 6.12
CA GLY A 222 -2.69 3.79 6.82
C GLY A 222 -3.81 4.38 5.98
N ARG A 223 -3.80 4.22 4.65
CA ARG A 223 -4.84 4.73 3.75
C ARG A 223 -6.27 4.43 4.24
N TRP A 224 -6.55 3.16 4.56
CA TRP A 224 -7.89 2.75 4.98
C TRP A 224 -8.28 3.33 6.33
N ALA A 225 -7.34 3.42 7.28
CA ALA A 225 -7.59 4.06 8.56
C ALA A 225 -7.93 5.56 8.40
N ARG A 226 -7.28 6.24 7.42
CA ARG A 226 -7.61 7.62 7.08
C ARG A 226 -9.01 7.73 6.46
N GLN A 227 -9.34 6.83 5.55
CA GLN A 227 -10.67 6.80 4.93
C GLN A 227 -11.79 6.55 5.95
N ASP A 228 -11.56 5.68 6.92
CA ASP A 228 -12.49 5.42 8.01
C ASP A 228 -12.71 6.65 8.90
N ASP A 229 -11.68 7.48 9.08
CA ASP A 229 -11.71 8.68 9.92
C ASP A 229 -12.35 9.89 9.22
N ILE A 230 -11.96 10.18 7.96
CA ILE A 230 -12.37 11.40 7.26
C ILE A 230 -13.32 11.17 6.07
N GLY A 231 -13.59 9.92 5.71
CA GLY A 231 -14.33 9.56 4.50
C GLY A 231 -13.48 9.49 3.23
N PRO A 232 -14.10 9.28 2.05
CA PRO A 232 -13.41 9.19 0.77
C PRO A 232 -12.61 10.45 0.43
N PHE A 233 -11.41 10.29 -0.11
CA PHE A 233 -10.50 11.39 -0.48
C PHE A 233 -9.77 11.09 -1.81
N ASP A 234 -9.20 12.11 -2.46
CA ASP A 234 -8.46 11.96 -3.72
C ASP A 234 -7.09 11.32 -3.47
N THR A 235 -7.03 10.00 -3.58
CA THR A 235 -5.81 9.22 -3.34
C THR A 235 -4.68 9.50 -4.33
N GLY A 236 -4.96 10.11 -5.47
CA GLY A 236 -3.93 10.52 -6.43
C GLY A 236 -3.20 11.80 -6.02
N ARG A 237 -3.83 12.63 -5.20
CA ARG A 237 -3.28 13.91 -4.74
C ARG A 237 -2.96 13.95 -3.26
N GLU A 238 -3.72 13.19 -2.48
CA GLU A 238 -3.66 13.18 -1.03
C GLU A 238 -3.07 11.86 -0.50
N ALA A 239 -1.87 11.51 -0.98
CA ALA A 239 -1.18 10.30 -0.58
C ALA A 239 0.06 10.59 0.28
N ALA A 240 0.38 9.67 1.17
CA ALA A 240 1.69 9.47 1.75
C ALA A 240 2.36 8.29 1.05
N GLY A 241 3.67 8.18 1.12
CA GLY A 241 4.37 7.05 0.48
C GLY A 241 5.89 7.13 0.58
N LEU A 242 6.54 6.17 -0.06
CA LEU A 242 8.00 6.12 -0.14
C LEU A 242 8.52 7.35 -0.89
N ASP A 243 9.59 7.93 -0.39
CA ASP A 243 10.35 8.95 -1.11
C ASP A 243 11.16 8.29 -2.23
N ASN A 244 11.45 9.07 -3.28
CA ASN A 244 12.29 8.61 -4.39
C ASN A 244 13.79 8.77 -4.08
N ALA A 245 14.14 9.27 -2.91
CA ALA A 245 15.52 9.52 -2.49
C ALA A 245 16.00 8.50 -1.46
#